data_29989fae20a70e13ab85a104710b5ef1
#
_entry.id   29989fae20a70e13ab85a104710b5ef1
#
_cell.length_a   1.000
_cell.length_b   1.000
_cell.length_c   1.000
_cell.angle_alpha   90.00
_cell.angle_beta   90.00
_cell.angle_gamma   90.00
#
_symmetry.space_group_name_H-M   'P 1'
#
loop_
_entity.id
_entity.type
_entity.pdbx_description
1 polymer ?
#
loop_
_entity_poly.entity_id
_entity_poly.type
_entity_poly.pdbx_seq_one_letter_code
_entity_poly.pdbx_strand_id
1 'polypeptide(L)'
;MTTPTSDLPELDLVVDLNSEDESGLPWTHLDEARHPELVREGAWLIVGEGNVRAVAQVVEIDGDIVRVRPLPGPVSKHRELLGGRVT
;
A
#
# COMPACT_ATOMS: atom_id res chain seq x y z
N MET A 1 -29.89 -4.47 -1.61
CA MET A 1 -29.22 -4.51 -2.05
C MET A 1 -28.14 -4.20 -1.63
N THR A 2 -27.52 -4.50 -1.75
CA THR A 2 -26.52 -4.19 -1.35
C THR A 2 -25.73 -3.45 -2.01
N THR A 3 -25.30 -2.50 -1.70
CA THR A 3 -24.50 -1.77 -2.34
C THR A 3 -23.22 -2.13 -2.11
N PRO A 4 -22.50 -2.26 -3.01
CA PRO A 4 -21.18 -2.52 -2.89
C PRO A 4 -20.64 -1.45 -2.17
N THR A 5 -20.18 -1.74 -1.20
CA THR A 5 -19.82 -0.79 -0.45
C THR A 5 -18.81 -0.03 -0.91
N SER A 6 -18.06 -0.40 -1.76
CA SER A 6 -17.07 0.48 -2.13
C SER A 6 -16.47 0.06 -3.35
N ASP A 7 -16.09 1.02 -4.15
CA ASP A 7 -15.28 0.81 -5.29
C ASP A 7 -13.83 0.91 -4.94
N LEU A 8 -13.48 1.03 -3.67
CA LEU A 8 -12.10 1.16 -3.26
C LEU A 8 -11.41 -0.21 -3.33
N PRO A 9 -10.22 -0.27 -3.88
CA PRO A 9 -9.48 -1.53 -3.87
C PRO A 9 -9.12 -1.93 -2.44
N GLU A 10 -8.91 -3.20 -2.24
CA GLU A 10 -8.53 -3.67 -0.93
C GLU A 10 -7.12 -3.25 -0.60
N LEU A 11 -6.89 -2.94 0.66
CA LEU A 11 -5.56 -2.57 1.10
C LEU A 11 -4.70 -3.81 1.24
N ASP A 12 -3.50 -3.71 0.71
CA ASP A 12 -2.49 -4.74 0.95
C ASP A 12 -1.75 -4.46 2.24
N LEU A 13 -1.64 -3.20 2.58
CA LEU A 13 -0.86 -2.78 3.75
C LEU A 13 -1.50 -1.52 4.30
N VAL A 14 -1.82 -1.52 5.57
CA VAL A 14 -2.40 -0.34 6.20
C VAL A 14 -1.25 0.60 6.57
N VAL A 15 -1.25 1.78 5.99
CA VAL A 15 -0.19 2.76 6.18
C VAL A 15 -0.82 4.13 6.34
N ASP A 16 -0.38 4.87 7.35
CA ASP A 16 -0.78 6.26 7.48
C ASP A 16 0.12 7.05 6.55
N LEU A 17 -0.43 7.49 5.43
CA LEU A 17 0.35 8.16 4.40
C LEU A 17 0.84 9.54 4.84
N ASN A 18 0.36 10.03 5.98
CA ASN A 18 0.85 11.28 6.52
C ASN A 18 1.98 11.09 7.51
N SER A 19 2.30 9.86 7.88
CA SER A 19 3.40 9.65 8.80
C SER A 19 4.67 9.47 7.99
N GLU A 20 5.72 10.11 8.44
CA GLU A 20 7.01 10.04 7.78
C GLU A 20 8.09 9.94 8.81
N ASP A 21 9.10 9.16 8.55
CA ASP A 21 10.24 9.11 9.45
C ASP A 21 11.33 10.00 8.89
N GLU A 22 12.54 9.82 9.34
CA GLU A 22 13.65 10.67 8.92
C GLU A 22 13.94 10.56 7.43
N SER A 23 13.50 9.47 6.81
CA SER A 23 13.73 9.30 5.38
C SER A 23 12.69 10.04 4.54
N GLY A 24 11.66 10.55 5.18
CA GLY A 24 10.57 11.21 4.45
C GLY A 24 9.59 10.23 3.86
N LEU A 25 9.64 8.97 4.25
CA LEU A 25 8.75 7.96 3.71
C LEU A 25 7.75 7.49 4.76
N PRO A 26 6.51 7.24 4.35
CA PRO A 26 5.55 6.60 5.25
C PRO A 26 6.03 5.21 5.61
N TRP A 27 5.67 4.76 6.79
CA TRP A 27 6.10 3.46 7.27
C TRP A 27 4.99 2.81 8.09
N THR A 28 5.08 1.50 8.24
CA THR A 28 4.15 0.77 9.08
C THR A 28 4.82 -0.53 9.52
N HIS A 29 4.12 -1.30 10.34
CA HIS A 29 4.61 -2.59 10.77
C HIS A 29 4.17 -3.67 9.79
N LEU A 30 4.98 -4.68 9.62
CA LEU A 30 4.69 -5.76 8.70
C LEU A 30 3.38 -6.47 9.04
N ASP A 31 3.01 -6.52 10.31
CA ASP A 31 1.77 -7.20 10.69
C ASP A 31 0.53 -6.44 10.28
N GLU A 32 0.68 -5.23 9.72
CA GLU A 32 -0.44 -4.53 9.12
C GLU A 32 -0.69 -4.98 7.69
N ALA A 33 0.07 -5.93 7.19
CA ALA A 33 -0.12 -6.43 5.84
C ALA A 33 -1.18 -7.49 5.81
N ARG A 34 -2.05 -7.42 4.80
CA ARG A 34 -3.07 -8.43 4.61
C ARG A 34 -2.43 -9.74 4.15
N HIS A 35 -1.42 -9.62 3.31
CA HIS A 35 -0.69 -10.76 2.80
C HIS A 35 0.80 -10.50 2.98
N PRO A 36 1.34 -10.80 4.16
CA PRO A 36 2.75 -10.49 4.42
C PRO A 36 3.71 -11.09 3.40
N GLU A 37 3.32 -12.20 2.81
CA GLU A 37 4.20 -12.85 1.84
C GLU A 37 4.38 -12.01 0.58
N LEU A 38 3.52 -11.02 0.34
CA LEU A 38 3.66 -10.13 -0.80
C LEU A 38 4.52 -8.93 -0.49
N VAL A 39 4.84 -8.71 0.76
CA VAL A 39 5.58 -7.53 1.17
C VAL A 39 7.06 -7.83 1.03
N ARG A 40 7.65 -7.32 -0.03
CA ARG A 40 9.07 -7.52 -0.33
C ARG A 40 9.61 -6.23 -0.88
N GLU A 41 10.89 -6.00 -0.70
CA GLU A 41 11.50 -4.79 -1.24
C GLU A 41 11.33 -4.78 -2.74
N GLY A 42 10.87 -3.68 -3.27
CA GLY A 42 10.58 -3.53 -4.69
C GLY A 42 9.17 -3.88 -5.09
N ALA A 43 8.39 -4.47 -4.21
CA ALA A 43 7.02 -4.87 -4.56
C ALA A 43 6.10 -3.67 -4.65
N TRP A 44 5.09 -3.77 -5.50
CA TRP A 44 4.07 -2.75 -5.63
C TRP A 44 2.83 -3.21 -4.89
N LEU A 45 2.33 -2.36 -4.01
CA LEU A 45 1.20 -2.71 -3.14
C LEU A 45 0.20 -1.57 -3.11
N ILE A 46 -1.02 -1.87 -2.72
CA ILE A 46 -2.03 -0.85 -2.45
C ILE A 46 -1.98 -0.56 -0.97
N VAL A 47 -1.66 0.68 -0.63
CA VAL A 47 -1.46 1.09 0.75
C VAL A 47 -2.40 2.24 1.11
N GLY A 48 -2.59 2.46 2.38
CA GLY A 48 -3.40 3.57 2.87
C GLY A 48 -4.13 3.18 4.13
N GLU A 49 -5.13 3.97 4.48
CA GLU A 49 -6.00 3.64 5.60
C GLU A 49 -7.33 4.33 5.38
N GLY A 50 -8.38 3.77 5.93
CA GLY A 50 -9.71 4.34 5.75
C GLY A 50 -10.08 4.37 4.29
N ASN A 51 -10.41 5.55 3.80
CA ASN A 51 -10.79 5.71 2.40
C ASN A 51 -9.63 6.11 1.51
N VAL A 52 -8.46 6.25 2.08
CA VAL A 52 -7.29 6.68 1.31
C VAL A 52 -6.60 5.47 0.73
N ARG A 53 -6.34 5.49 -0.56
CA ARG A 53 -5.67 4.40 -1.27
C ARG A 53 -4.62 4.98 -2.19
N ALA A 54 -3.47 4.33 -2.25
CA ALA A 54 -2.41 4.71 -3.17
C ALA A 54 -1.63 3.48 -3.56
N VAL A 55 -1.04 3.50 -4.74
CA VAL A 55 -0.09 2.46 -5.12
C VAL A 55 1.27 2.91 -4.61
N ALA A 56 1.97 2.04 -3.95
CA ALA A 56 3.27 2.36 -3.40
C ALA A 56 4.23 1.23 -3.65
N GLN A 57 5.50 1.57 -3.71
CA GLN A 57 6.55 0.57 -3.83
C GLN A 57 7.20 0.41 -2.48
N VAL A 58 7.43 -0.84 -2.07
CA VAL A 58 8.14 -1.10 -0.84
C VAL A 58 9.61 -0.76 -1.09
N VAL A 59 10.12 0.18 -0.31
CA VAL A 59 11.47 0.67 -0.47
C VAL A 59 12.44 -0.09 0.42
N GLU A 60 12.01 -0.38 1.64
CA GLU A 60 12.90 -1.01 2.60
C GLU A 60 12.09 -1.80 3.62
N ILE A 61 12.61 -2.91 4.03
CA ILE A 61 12.05 -3.68 5.13
C ILE A 61 13.18 -3.84 6.14
N ASP A 62 12.93 -3.29 7.35
CA ASP A 62 13.93 -3.32 8.41
C ASP A 62 13.26 -4.02 9.59
N GLY A 63 13.54 -5.31 9.75
CA GLY A 63 12.85 -6.10 10.76
C GLY A 63 11.37 -6.18 10.43
N ASP A 64 10.52 -5.63 11.28
CA ASP A 64 9.10 -5.59 11.00
C ASP A 64 8.63 -4.22 10.54
N ILE A 65 9.55 -3.30 10.28
CA ILE A 65 9.20 -1.98 9.78
C ILE A 65 9.29 -1.99 8.26
N VAL A 66 8.22 -1.53 7.62
CA VAL A 66 8.13 -1.47 6.16
C VAL A 66 8.00 -0.03 5.76
N ARG A 67 8.89 0.45 4.91
CA ARG A 67 8.84 1.81 4.38
C ARG A 67 8.43 1.75 2.94
N VAL A 68 7.52 2.63 2.55
CA VAL A 68 6.96 2.61 1.21
C VAL A 68 7.04 3.99 0.57
N ARG A 69 7.07 4.01 -0.74
CA ARG A 69 7.04 5.26 -1.50
C ARG A 69 5.73 5.30 -2.28
N PRO A 70 4.75 6.07 -1.83
CA PRO A 70 3.48 6.15 -2.55
C PRO A 70 3.62 6.98 -3.82
N LEU A 71 2.89 6.60 -4.83
CA LEU A 71 2.84 7.35 -6.08
C LEU A 71 1.65 8.29 -6.03
N PRO A 72 1.78 9.47 -6.64
CA PRO A 72 0.67 10.40 -6.66
C PRO A 72 -0.43 9.89 -7.58
N GLY A 73 -1.64 10.32 -7.28
CA GLY A 73 -2.78 9.99 -8.12
C GLY A 73 -3.50 8.74 -7.66
N PRO A 74 -4.61 8.44 -8.29
CA PRO A 74 -5.44 7.32 -7.84
C PRO A 74 -4.81 5.98 -8.26
N VAL A 75 -5.24 4.93 -7.57
CA VAL A 75 -4.75 3.59 -7.85
C VAL A 75 -4.97 3.23 -9.31
N SER A 76 -6.07 3.69 -9.89
CA SER A 76 -6.37 3.32 -11.27
C SER A 76 -5.32 3.78 -12.27
N LYS A 77 -4.56 4.82 -11.94
CA LYS A 77 -3.52 5.28 -12.83
C LYS A 77 -2.29 4.39 -12.81
N HIS A 78 -2.15 3.58 -11.78
CA HIS A 78 -0.95 2.78 -11.61
C HIS A 78 -1.26 1.30 -11.54
N ARG A 79 -2.43 0.94 -12.05
CA ARG A 79 -2.88 -0.43 -11.93
C ARG A 79 -1.93 -1.41 -12.60
N GLU A 80 -1.30 -0.98 -13.68
CA GLU A 80 -0.39 -1.86 -14.38
C GLU A 80 0.82 -2.24 -13.54
N LEU A 81 1.18 -1.44 -12.56
CA LEU A 81 2.30 -1.77 -11.71
C LEU A 81 1.97 -2.90 -10.75
N LEU A 82 0.70 -3.17 -10.55
CA LEU A 82 0.27 -4.23 -9.65
C LEU A 82 0.29 -5.58 -10.37
N GLY A 83 0.59 -5.58 -11.64
CA GLY A 83 0.64 -6.80 -12.42
C GLY A 83 -0.71 -7.45 -12.51
N GLY A 84 -0.80 -8.73 -12.44
CA GLY A 84 -2.07 -9.40 -12.54
C GLY A 84 -2.82 -9.50 -11.24
N ARG A 85 -2.40 -8.80 -10.22
CA ARG A 85 -3.03 -8.91 -8.92
C ARG A 85 -4.40 -8.30 -8.86
N VAL A 86 -4.61 -7.28 -9.68
CA VAL A 86 -5.88 -6.59 -9.66
C VAL A 86 -6.66 -7.08 -10.83
N THR A 87 -7.64 -7.86 -10.60
CA THR A 87 -8.44 -8.40 -11.69
C THR A 87 -9.90 -8.17 -11.46
#